data_bb1a4658d47e83183cca87394ba94833
#
_entry.id   bb1a4658d47e83183cca87394ba94833
#
_cell.length_a   1.000
_cell.length_b   1.000
_cell.length_c   1.000
_cell.angle_alpha   90.00
_cell.angle_beta   90.00
_cell.angle_gamma   90.00
#
_symmetry.space_group_name_H-M   'P 1'
#
loop_
_entity.id
_entity.type
_entity.pdbx_description
1 polymer ?
#
loop_
_entity_poly.entity_id
_entity_poly.type
_entity_poly.pdbx_seq_one_letter_code
_entity_poly.pdbx_strand_id
1 'polypeptide(L)'
;MSSCCRDELVMEPRFRSDLYAAFGPGNPFEQVMALDGEVVRAVDGRRTFRFELGGRNYFAKLHAGVPFCRILRKLMQLRLPILGAEPEWRAIHRLQALNIDTTPPVAFGFQCGRNRLRQRSFVITRDLGRTITLEQECRNWVERPPHFAFKRGLIREVARIARILHSDHMNHRDFYLCHFRMELNKDERAVRQGRKNPRLHLMDLHRAQHHLQLPKRALVKDLGGLYFSALDIGLSRRDLLRFIQAYRQAPLRETLQKDAKLWRAVAKRAVRQYHREHGKRPAEAIYG
;
A
#
# COMPACT_ATOMS: atom_id res chain seq x y z
N MET A 1 18.91 20.75 -19.18
CA MET A 1 18.61 21.69 -18.08
C MET A 1 18.77 20.93 -16.77
N SER A 2 19.80 21.27 -15.99
CA SER A 2 20.07 20.64 -14.69
C SER A 2 19.00 21.08 -13.71
N SER A 3 18.04 20.21 -13.40
CA SER A 3 17.11 20.42 -12.29
C SER A 3 17.96 20.51 -11.01
N CYS A 4 18.07 21.70 -10.46
CA CYS A 4 18.76 21.96 -9.21
C CYS A 4 18.06 21.14 -8.12
N CYS A 5 18.64 20.03 -7.73
CA CYS A 5 18.16 19.19 -6.65
C CYS A 5 18.31 20.00 -5.35
N ARG A 6 17.24 20.18 -4.57
CA ARG A 6 17.24 20.89 -3.30
C ARG A 6 17.00 19.92 -2.16
N ASP A 7 17.67 20.18 -1.05
CA ASP A 7 17.37 19.49 0.19
C ASP A 7 15.96 19.87 0.65
N GLU A 8 15.22 18.90 1.14
CA GLU A 8 13.86 19.10 1.63
C GLU A 8 13.70 18.44 3.00
N LEU A 9 13.07 19.13 3.92
CA LEU A 9 12.79 18.61 5.26
C LEU A 9 11.43 19.12 5.73
N VAL A 10 10.49 18.21 5.92
CA VAL A 10 9.16 18.46 6.46
C VAL A 10 8.97 17.62 7.72
N MET A 11 8.51 18.22 8.81
CA MET A 11 8.23 17.52 10.06
C MET A 11 7.01 18.12 10.76
N GLU A 12 6.18 17.27 11.35
CA GLU A 12 5.16 17.73 12.30
C GLU A 12 5.82 18.47 13.47
N PRO A 13 5.26 19.62 13.95
CA PRO A 13 5.87 20.41 15.03
C PRO A 13 6.14 19.60 16.29
N ARG A 14 5.20 18.73 16.68
CA ARG A 14 5.37 17.87 17.87
C ARG A 14 6.50 16.88 17.70
N PHE A 15 6.60 16.18 16.56
CA PHE A 15 7.69 15.26 16.31
C PHE A 15 9.06 15.97 16.36
N ARG A 16 9.13 17.18 15.82
CA ARG A 16 10.33 18.00 15.88
C ARG A 16 10.71 18.34 17.32
N SER A 17 9.73 18.73 18.16
CA SER A 17 9.96 18.98 19.59
C SER A 17 10.45 17.74 20.32
N ASP A 18 9.81 16.58 20.11
CA ASP A 18 10.18 15.33 20.73
C ASP A 18 11.60 14.90 20.29
N LEU A 19 11.96 15.13 19.03
CA LEU A 19 13.29 14.85 18.49
C LEU A 19 14.37 15.72 19.18
N TYR A 20 14.10 17.03 19.32
CA TYR A 20 15.02 17.92 20.02
C TYR A 20 15.15 17.60 21.53
N ALA A 21 14.07 17.18 22.16
CA ALA A 21 14.11 16.75 23.56
C ALA A 21 14.99 15.49 23.74
N ALA A 22 14.98 14.58 22.77
CA ALA A 22 15.75 13.34 22.84
C ALA A 22 17.24 13.51 22.48
N PHE A 23 17.55 14.34 21.48
CA PHE A 23 18.90 14.45 20.89
C PHE A 23 19.57 15.81 21.12
N GLY A 24 18.87 16.79 21.70
CA GLY A 24 19.34 18.16 21.83
C GLY A 24 19.35 18.94 20.50
N PRO A 25 19.88 20.17 20.52
CA PRO A 25 19.99 20.99 19.32
C PRO A 25 20.97 20.37 18.32
N GLY A 26 20.57 20.28 17.04
CA GLY A 26 21.40 19.71 15.99
C GLY A 26 20.69 19.69 14.65
N ASN A 27 21.31 19.08 13.64
CA ASN A 27 20.68 18.89 12.34
C ASN A 27 19.57 17.82 12.43
N PRO A 28 18.29 18.17 12.27
CA PRO A 28 17.18 17.22 12.42
C PRO A 28 17.22 16.08 11.41
N PHE A 29 17.77 16.31 10.21
CA PHE A 29 17.93 15.24 9.21
C PHE A 29 18.90 14.17 9.70
N GLU A 30 20.06 14.56 10.24
CA GLU A 30 21.06 13.61 10.74
C GLU A 30 20.55 12.91 12.00
N GLN A 31 19.83 13.61 12.89
CA GLN A 31 19.19 13.01 14.06
C GLN A 31 18.21 11.90 13.67
N VAL A 32 17.37 12.14 12.66
CA VAL A 32 16.45 11.11 12.13
C VAL A 32 17.21 9.94 11.49
N MET A 33 18.28 10.24 10.74
CA MET A 33 19.10 9.17 10.12
C MET A 33 19.83 8.30 11.16
N ALA A 34 20.07 8.85 12.35
CA ALA A 34 20.69 8.15 13.49
C ALA A 34 19.68 7.38 14.37
N LEU A 35 18.36 7.53 14.14
CA LEU A 35 17.33 6.79 14.88
C LEU A 35 17.50 5.28 14.69
N ASP A 36 17.23 4.55 15.76
CA ASP A 36 17.22 3.08 15.78
C ASP A 36 15.93 2.56 16.42
N GLY A 37 15.67 1.27 16.24
CA GLY A 37 14.49 0.62 16.78
C GLY A 37 14.35 -0.82 16.32
N GLU A 38 13.19 -1.40 16.59
CA GLU A 38 12.85 -2.75 16.18
C GLU A 38 12.79 -2.87 14.65
N VAL A 39 13.74 -3.58 14.06
CA VAL A 39 13.85 -3.72 12.61
C VAL A 39 12.74 -4.64 12.08
N VAL A 40 11.84 -4.08 11.29
CA VAL A 40 10.77 -4.82 10.61
C VAL A 40 11.27 -5.38 9.27
N ARG A 41 12.11 -4.61 8.57
CA ARG A 41 12.68 -5.03 7.28
C ARG A 41 13.97 -4.27 6.99
N ALA A 42 15.00 -5.02 6.64
CA ALA A 42 16.24 -4.47 6.10
C ALA A 42 16.47 -5.06 4.70
N VAL A 43 16.62 -4.20 3.73
CA VAL A 43 16.99 -4.53 2.34
C VAL A 43 18.01 -3.50 1.91
N ASP A 44 18.97 -3.92 1.13
CA ASP A 44 20.07 -3.11 0.63
C ASP A 44 19.79 -1.62 0.41
N GLY A 45 20.39 -0.76 1.23
CA GLY A 45 20.22 0.69 1.19
C GLY A 45 18.87 1.21 1.71
N ARG A 46 18.01 0.33 2.24
CA ARG A 46 16.74 0.70 2.85
C ARG A 46 16.52 -0.07 4.15
N ARG A 47 16.23 0.65 5.25
CA ARG A 47 15.88 0.08 6.55
C ARG A 47 14.49 0.58 6.96
N THR A 48 13.64 -0.33 7.38
CA THR A 48 12.33 -0.03 7.97
C THR A 48 12.32 -0.57 9.39
N PHE A 49 12.02 0.28 10.35
CA PHE A 49 11.99 -0.09 11.76
C PHE A 49 10.89 0.66 12.50
N ARG A 50 10.46 0.08 13.61
CA ARG A 50 9.53 0.69 14.57
C ARG A 50 10.34 1.29 15.72
N PHE A 51 9.96 2.47 16.16
CA PHE A 51 10.60 3.14 17.30
C PHE A 51 9.58 3.96 18.09
N GLU A 52 9.94 4.28 19.31
CA GLU A 52 9.18 5.16 20.18
C GLU A 52 9.88 6.49 20.36
N LEU A 53 9.13 7.59 20.33
CA LEU A 53 9.63 8.93 20.60
C LEU A 53 8.52 9.76 21.26
N GLY A 54 8.82 10.44 22.37
CA GLY A 54 7.83 11.25 23.09
C GLY A 54 6.58 10.47 23.53
N GLY A 55 6.73 9.18 23.90
CA GLY A 55 5.62 8.29 24.29
C GLY A 55 4.71 7.86 23.14
N ARG A 56 5.18 7.95 21.89
CA ARG A 56 4.43 7.57 20.70
C ARG A 56 5.23 6.63 19.81
N ASN A 57 4.52 5.69 19.17
CA ASN A 57 5.13 4.75 18.25
C ASN A 57 5.07 5.25 16.81
N TYR A 58 6.18 5.06 16.11
CA TYR A 58 6.39 5.46 14.73
C TYR A 58 7.03 4.34 13.92
N PHE A 59 6.87 4.41 12.61
CA PHE A 59 7.64 3.65 11.63
C PHE A 59 8.53 4.59 10.83
N ALA A 60 9.82 4.29 10.79
CA ALA A 60 10.78 4.96 9.92
C ALA A 60 11.15 4.08 8.74
N LYS A 61 11.20 4.66 7.55
CA LYS A 61 11.80 4.06 6.35
C LYS A 61 12.95 4.96 5.93
N LEU A 62 14.18 4.52 6.18
CA LEU A 62 15.40 5.24 5.83
C LEU A 62 15.97 4.67 4.53
N HIS A 63 16.40 5.56 3.65
CA HIS A 63 17.08 5.27 2.41
C HIS A 63 18.47 5.89 2.43
N ALA A 64 19.52 5.06 2.48
CA ALA A 64 20.91 5.47 2.61
C ALA A 64 21.68 5.49 1.26
N GLY A 65 20.97 5.60 0.15
CA GLY A 65 21.56 5.48 -1.19
C GLY A 65 21.72 4.02 -1.64
N VAL A 66 21.88 3.82 -2.95
CA VAL A 66 21.99 2.47 -3.55
C VAL A 66 23.33 2.39 -4.32
N PRO A 67 24.20 1.40 -4.03
CA PRO A 67 25.42 1.19 -4.79
C PRO A 67 25.14 0.96 -6.28
N PHE A 68 25.98 1.53 -7.15
CA PHE A 68 25.82 1.49 -8.62
C PHE A 68 25.69 0.06 -9.18
N CYS A 69 26.48 -0.87 -8.68
CA CYS A 69 26.45 -2.28 -9.11
C CYS A 69 25.08 -2.95 -8.92
N ARG A 70 24.30 -2.52 -7.91
CA ARG A 70 22.95 -3.04 -7.64
C ARG A 70 21.89 -2.43 -8.55
N ILE A 71 22.05 -1.18 -8.95
CA ILE A 71 21.17 -0.55 -9.95
C ILE A 71 21.31 -1.28 -11.27
N LEU A 72 22.53 -1.54 -11.70
CA LEU A 72 22.81 -2.29 -12.92
C LEU A 72 22.16 -3.69 -12.88
N ARG A 73 22.29 -4.41 -11.77
CA ARG A 73 21.64 -5.72 -11.57
C ARG A 73 20.12 -5.65 -11.62
N LYS A 74 19.47 -4.60 -11.06
CA LYS A 74 18.03 -4.41 -11.15
C LYS A 74 17.56 -4.00 -12.54
N LEU A 75 18.33 -3.20 -13.25
CA LEU A 75 18.06 -2.86 -14.65
C LEU A 75 18.14 -4.08 -15.56
N MET A 76 19.13 -4.97 -15.35
CA MET A 76 19.20 -6.26 -16.05
C MET A 76 17.98 -7.14 -15.79
N GLN A 77 17.33 -7.00 -14.62
CA GLN A 77 16.09 -7.69 -14.29
C GLN A 77 14.83 -6.93 -14.75
N LEU A 78 14.96 -5.89 -15.59
CA LEU A 78 13.87 -4.99 -16.03
C LEU A 78 13.06 -4.41 -14.86
N ARG A 79 13.68 -4.22 -13.70
CA ARG A 79 13.06 -3.64 -12.51
C ARG A 79 13.66 -2.26 -12.25
N LEU A 80 12.79 -1.24 -12.27
CA LEU A 80 13.22 0.11 -11.87
C LEU A 80 13.53 0.12 -10.37
N PRO A 81 14.71 0.59 -9.95
CA PRO A 81 15.04 0.75 -8.55
C PRO A 81 14.15 1.82 -7.91
N ILE A 82 13.78 1.62 -6.65
CA ILE A 82 13.10 2.64 -5.85
C ILE A 82 14.19 3.58 -5.35
N LEU A 83 14.16 4.81 -5.83
CA LEU A 83 15.12 5.85 -5.50
C LEU A 83 14.51 6.80 -4.47
N GLY A 84 14.60 6.45 -3.18
CA GLY A 84 14.23 7.33 -2.08
C GLY A 84 12.80 7.19 -1.56
N ALA A 85 12.47 8.03 -0.57
CA ALA A 85 11.21 8.04 0.16
C ALA A 85 10.13 8.96 -0.46
N GLU A 86 10.53 9.85 -1.38
CA GLU A 86 9.64 10.86 -1.98
C GLU A 86 8.38 10.28 -2.66
N PRO A 87 8.45 9.19 -3.45
CA PRO A 87 7.24 8.62 -4.06
C PRO A 87 6.21 8.16 -3.01
N GLU A 88 6.67 7.60 -1.89
CA GLU A 88 5.80 7.18 -0.79
C GLU A 88 5.18 8.38 -0.09
N TRP A 89 5.96 9.41 0.22
CA TRP A 89 5.49 10.66 0.81
C TRP A 89 4.39 11.32 -0.01
N ARG A 90 4.63 11.50 -1.31
CA ARG A 90 3.64 12.07 -2.24
C ARG A 90 2.38 11.22 -2.33
N ALA A 91 2.54 9.89 -2.39
CA ALA A 91 1.40 8.98 -2.46
C ALA A 91 0.54 9.03 -1.19
N ILE A 92 1.15 9.11 0.01
CA ILE A 92 0.43 9.27 1.28
C ILE A 92 -0.45 10.54 1.25
N HIS A 93 0.12 11.68 0.91
CA HIS A 93 -0.62 12.94 0.84
C HIS A 93 -1.73 12.91 -0.21
N ARG A 94 -1.46 12.26 -1.35
CA ARG A 94 -2.50 12.10 -2.39
C ARG A 94 -3.66 11.25 -1.91
N LEU A 95 -3.39 10.14 -1.22
CA LEU A 95 -4.44 9.31 -0.64
C LEU A 95 -5.27 10.08 0.40
N GLN A 96 -4.63 10.87 1.26
CA GLN A 96 -5.32 11.72 2.23
C GLN A 96 -6.25 12.73 1.53
N ALA A 97 -5.77 13.39 0.47
CA ALA A 97 -6.57 14.32 -0.33
C ALA A 97 -7.78 13.62 -1.02
N LEU A 98 -7.67 12.33 -1.28
CA LEU A 98 -8.72 11.49 -1.86
C LEU A 98 -9.65 10.84 -0.81
N ASN A 99 -9.50 11.15 0.47
CA ASN A 99 -10.20 10.51 1.58
C ASN A 99 -10.04 8.98 1.57
N ILE A 100 -8.83 8.51 1.27
CA ILE A 100 -8.41 7.12 1.46
C ILE A 100 -7.51 7.09 2.68
N ASP A 101 -7.92 6.33 3.70
CA ASP A 101 -7.11 6.17 4.91
C ASP A 101 -5.81 5.44 4.61
N THR A 102 -4.72 5.94 5.15
CA THR A 102 -3.37 5.36 5.10
C THR A 102 -2.63 5.69 6.39
N THR A 103 -1.35 5.31 6.51
CA THR A 103 -0.54 5.72 7.67
C THR A 103 -0.40 7.23 7.72
N PRO A 104 -0.67 7.88 8.90
CA PRO A 104 -0.49 9.31 9.04
C PRO A 104 0.99 9.69 8.83
N PRO A 105 1.30 10.58 7.88
CA PRO A 105 2.66 11.07 7.67
C PRO A 105 3.07 11.97 8.82
N VAL A 106 4.33 11.90 9.23
CA VAL A 106 4.88 12.66 10.36
C VAL A 106 6.09 13.48 9.95
N ALA A 107 7.02 12.86 9.22
CA ALA A 107 8.19 13.56 8.73
C ALA A 107 8.68 12.96 7.40
N PHE A 108 9.24 13.82 6.59
CA PHE A 108 9.92 13.49 5.35
C PHE A 108 11.21 14.31 5.26
N GLY A 109 12.29 13.66 4.85
CA GLY A 109 13.54 14.33 4.56
C GLY A 109 14.16 13.78 3.29
N PHE A 110 14.71 14.68 2.52
CA PHE A 110 15.46 14.37 1.31
C PHE A 110 16.73 15.23 1.27
N GLN A 111 17.85 14.59 1.08
CA GLN A 111 19.14 15.25 0.94
C GLN A 111 19.78 14.87 -0.40
N CYS A 112 20.07 15.91 -1.18
CA CYS A 112 20.79 15.76 -2.43
C CYS A 112 22.20 15.24 -2.19
N GLY A 113 22.53 14.14 -2.84
CA GLY A 113 23.91 13.68 -2.93
C GLY A 113 24.60 14.25 -4.17
N ARG A 114 25.93 14.28 -4.18
CA ARG A 114 26.76 14.61 -5.35
C ARG A 114 26.37 13.82 -6.62
N ASN A 115 25.68 12.72 -6.44
CA ASN A 115 25.14 11.83 -7.45
C ASN A 115 23.80 11.30 -6.97
N ARG A 116 22.80 11.11 -7.85
CA ARG A 116 21.50 10.52 -7.55
C ARG A 116 21.56 9.19 -6.79
N LEU A 117 22.67 8.49 -6.87
CA LEU A 117 22.91 7.23 -6.17
C LEU A 117 23.30 7.39 -4.70
N ARG A 118 23.74 8.58 -4.30
CA ARG A 118 24.13 8.93 -2.92
C ARG A 118 23.08 9.79 -2.22
N GLN A 119 21.91 9.93 -2.81
CA GLN A 119 20.79 10.62 -2.18
C GLN A 119 20.37 9.86 -0.92
N ARG A 120 20.19 10.61 0.16
CA ARG A 120 19.61 10.09 1.41
C ARG A 120 18.21 10.62 1.56
N SER A 121 17.31 9.82 2.06
CA SER A 121 15.95 10.26 2.34
C SER A 121 15.29 9.38 3.38
N PHE A 122 14.28 9.91 4.02
CA PHE A 122 13.46 9.14 4.94
C PHE A 122 11.98 9.54 4.84
N VAL A 123 11.12 8.65 5.26
CA VAL A 123 9.72 8.91 5.59
C VAL A 123 9.40 8.30 6.95
N ILE A 124 8.77 9.10 7.82
CA ILE A 124 8.27 8.67 9.11
C ILE A 124 6.76 8.76 9.11
N THR A 125 6.13 7.70 9.57
CA THR A 125 4.68 7.62 9.71
C THR A 125 4.32 7.20 11.13
N ARG A 126 3.15 7.60 11.61
CA ARG A 126 2.64 7.19 12.91
C ARG A 126 2.19 5.73 12.87
N ASP A 127 2.46 4.99 13.94
CA ASP A 127 1.90 3.65 14.11
C ASP A 127 0.36 3.72 14.21
N LEU A 128 -0.33 2.89 13.48
CA LEU A 128 -1.80 2.78 13.50
C LEU A 128 -2.34 2.08 14.77
N GLY A 129 -1.44 1.54 15.60
CA GLY A 129 -1.83 0.74 16.75
C GLY A 129 -2.36 -0.64 16.36
N ARG A 130 -3.40 -1.10 17.05
CA ARG A 130 -3.96 -2.44 16.81
C ARG A 130 -4.68 -2.51 15.47
N THR A 131 -4.09 -3.24 14.55
CA THR A 131 -4.66 -3.49 13.22
C THR A 131 -4.43 -4.93 12.79
N ILE A 132 -5.24 -5.43 11.87
CA ILE A 132 -5.06 -6.73 11.21
C ILE A 132 -5.04 -6.53 9.69
N THR A 133 -4.22 -7.27 8.97
CA THR A 133 -4.27 -7.26 7.49
C THR A 133 -5.50 -8.00 7.00
N LEU A 134 -6.06 -7.62 5.84
CA LEU A 134 -7.17 -8.37 5.27
C LEU A 134 -6.77 -9.81 4.90
N GLU A 135 -5.52 -10.06 4.56
CA GLU A 135 -5.00 -11.41 4.35
C GLU A 135 -5.12 -12.27 5.63
N GLN A 136 -4.72 -11.72 6.79
CA GLN A 136 -4.86 -12.40 8.08
C GLN A 136 -6.33 -12.55 8.48
N GLU A 137 -7.15 -11.51 8.29
CA GLU A 137 -8.57 -11.52 8.60
C GLU A 137 -9.33 -12.58 7.81
N CYS A 138 -8.99 -12.73 6.53
CA CYS A 138 -9.70 -13.64 5.63
C CYS A 138 -9.15 -15.09 5.65
N ARG A 139 -8.04 -15.34 6.34
CA ARG A 139 -7.31 -16.63 6.29
C ARG A 139 -8.20 -17.85 6.52
N ASN A 140 -9.12 -17.76 7.46
CA ASN A 140 -9.95 -18.90 7.88
C ASN A 140 -11.40 -18.80 7.36
N TRP A 141 -11.68 -17.95 6.37
CA TRP A 141 -13.06 -17.72 5.91
C TRP A 141 -13.67 -18.91 5.18
N VAL A 142 -12.86 -19.82 4.64
CA VAL A 142 -13.33 -21.07 4.03
C VAL A 142 -13.94 -21.96 5.11
N GLU A 143 -13.27 -22.09 6.25
CA GLU A 143 -13.68 -22.97 7.36
C GLU A 143 -14.68 -22.27 8.30
N ARG A 144 -14.51 -20.97 8.50
CA ARG A 144 -15.32 -20.14 9.38
C ARG A 144 -15.79 -18.88 8.65
N PRO A 145 -16.85 -19.02 7.84
CA PRO A 145 -17.37 -17.89 7.07
C PRO A 145 -17.75 -16.71 7.97
N PRO A 146 -17.38 -15.48 7.62
CA PRO A 146 -17.72 -14.31 8.40
C PRO A 146 -19.20 -13.95 8.26
N HIS A 147 -19.70 -13.09 9.13
CA HIS A 147 -21.03 -12.53 9.00
C HIS A 147 -21.20 -11.88 7.62
N PHE A 148 -22.31 -12.15 6.94
CA PHE A 148 -22.56 -11.70 5.56
C PHE A 148 -22.42 -10.18 5.38
N ALA A 149 -22.99 -9.39 6.30
CA ALA A 149 -22.93 -7.93 6.21
C ALA A 149 -21.51 -7.40 6.39
N PHE A 150 -20.69 -8.02 7.24
CA PHE A 150 -19.29 -7.70 7.40
C PHE A 150 -18.49 -8.00 6.10
N LYS A 151 -18.62 -9.21 5.55
CA LYS A 151 -17.99 -9.58 4.27
C LYS A 151 -18.36 -8.60 3.15
N ARG A 152 -19.65 -8.28 3.04
CA ARG A 152 -20.15 -7.31 2.06
C ARG A 152 -19.59 -5.91 2.30
N GLY A 153 -19.45 -5.48 3.55
CA GLY A 153 -18.85 -4.20 3.92
C GLY A 153 -17.39 -4.10 3.47
N LEU A 154 -16.58 -5.14 3.75
CA LEU A 154 -15.18 -5.22 3.31
C LEU A 154 -15.05 -5.17 1.78
N ILE A 155 -15.85 -5.96 1.05
CA ILE A 155 -15.85 -5.98 -0.42
C ILE A 155 -16.15 -4.58 -0.98
N ARG A 156 -17.15 -3.89 -0.44
CA ARG A 156 -17.51 -2.52 -0.86
C ARG A 156 -16.40 -1.53 -0.56
N GLU A 157 -15.78 -1.61 0.60
CA GLU A 157 -14.73 -0.68 0.99
C GLU A 157 -13.46 -0.88 0.17
N VAL A 158 -13.03 -2.12 -0.07
CA VAL A 158 -11.90 -2.41 -0.97
C VAL A 158 -12.20 -1.93 -2.40
N ALA A 159 -13.42 -2.14 -2.89
CA ALA A 159 -13.84 -1.66 -4.21
C ALA A 159 -13.87 -0.13 -4.27
N ARG A 160 -14.33 0.56 -3.20
CA ARG A 160 -14.31 2.02 -3.09
C ARG A 160 -12.88 2.57 -3.19
N ILE A 161 -11.96 2.02 -2.40
CA ILE A 161 -10.55 2.41 -2.41
C ILE A 161 -9.95 2.20 -3.81
N ALA A 162 -10.14 1.02 -4.39
CA ALA A 162 -9.65 0.69 -5.73
C ALA A 162 -10.19 1.67 -6.79
N ARG A 163 -11.49 1.97 -6.74
CA ARG A 163 -12.14 2.88 -7.69
C ARG A 163 -11.58 4.29 -7.58
N ILE A 164 -11.49 4.84 -6.37
CA ILE A 164 -11.01 6.21 -6.15
C ILE A 164 -9.56 6.31 -6.61
N LEU A 165 -8.70 5.37 -6.22
CA LEU A 165 -7.29 5.33 -6.61
C LEU A 165 -7.14 5.33 -8.14
N HIS A 166 -7.86 4.45 -8.83
CA HIS A 166 -7.76 4.31 -10.29
C HIS A 166 -8.42 5.47 -11.04
N SER A 167 -9.48 6.09 -10.49
CA SER A 167 -10.11 7.28 -11.07
C SER A 167 -9.20 8.51 -10.97
N ASP A 168 -8.35 8.56 -9.96
CA ASP A 168 -7.30 9.57 -9.81
C ASP A 168 -6.04 9.25 -10.65
N HIS A 169 -6.12 8.31 -11.59
CA HIS A 169 -5.00 7.86 -12.40
C HIS A 169 -3.81 7.32 -11.62
N MET A 170 -4.02 6.91 -10.37
CA MET A 170 -3.03 6.27 -9.53
C MET A 170 -3.12 4.76 -9.60
N ASN A 171 -1.96 4.06 -9.55
CA ASN A 171 -1.92 2.63 -9.30
C ASN A 171 -0.94 2.30 -8.16
N HIS A 172 -1.27 1.27 -7.40
CA HIS A 172 -0.49 0.83 -6.23
C HIS A 172 0.71 -0.03 -6.63
N ARG A 173 0.57 -0.82 -7.69
CA ARG A 173 1.53 -1.81 -8.22
C ARG A 173 1.69 -3.09 -7.40
N ASP A 174 1.44 -3.03 -6.11
CA ASP A 174 1.44 -4.16 -5.18
C ASP A 174 0.11 -4.21 -4.42
N PHE A 175 -1.00 -4.23 -5.17
CA PHE A 175 -2.36 -4.11 -4.65
C PHE A 175 -2.88 -5.49 -4.21
N TYR A 176 -2.48 -5.90 -2.99
CA TYR A 176 -2.80 -7.21 -2.39
C TYR A 176 -3.53 -7.03 -1.06
N LEU A 177 -4.25 -8.06 -0.61
CA LEU A 177 -4.98 -8.05 0.67
C LEU A 177 -4.07 -7.75 1.88
N CYS A 178 -2.81 -8.16 1.85
CA CYS A 178 -1.84 -7.88 2.92
C CYS A 178 -1.53 -6.39 3.10
N HIS A 179 -1.82 -5.55 2.10
CA HIS A 179 -1.60 -4.10 2.17
C HIS A 179 -2.85 -3.30 2.57
N PHE A 180 -3.95 -3.97 2.86
CA PHE A 180 -5.10 -3.36 3.52
C PHE A 180 -5.09 -3.73 4.99
N ARG A 181 -5.09 -2.73 5.87
CA ARG A 181 -5.17 -2.92 7.32
C ARG A 181 -6.50 -2.45 7.85
N MET A 182 -7.19 -3.31 8.57
CA MET A 182 -8.41 -3.00 9.30
C MET A 182 -8.08 -2.62 10.74
N GLU A 183 -8.65 -1.53 11.23
CA GLU A 183 -8.52 -1.13 12.63
C GLU A 183 -9.25 -2.11 13.56
N LEU A 184 -8.58 -2.47 14.67
CA LEU A 184 -9.13 -3.24 15.77
C LEU A 184 -9.33 -2.32 16.97
N ASN A 185 -10.40 -1.54 16.94
CA ASN A 185 -10.78 -0.59 17.98
C ASN A 185 -11.98 -1.08 18.79
N LYS A 186 -12.52 -0.23 19.68
CA LYS A 186 -13.71 -0.53 20.51
C LYS A 186 -14.94 -0.97 19.72
N ASP A 187 -15.02 -0.63 18.45
CA ASP A 187 -16.11 -0.95 17.54
C ASP A 187 -15.94 -2.29 16.81
N GLU A 188 -14.82 -3.01 17.02
CA GLU A 188 -14.46 -4.25 16.32
C GLU A 188 -15.63 -5.25 16.29
N ARG A 189 -16.29 -5.47 17.44
CA ARG A 189 -17.43 -6.38 17.54
C ARG A 189 -18.60 -5.93 16.65
N ALA A 190 -18.92 -4.64 16.65
CA ALA A 190 -20.00 -4.09 15.83
C ALA A 190 -19.67 -4.16 14.33
N VAL A 191 -18.40 -3.95 13.97
CA VAL A 191 -17.89 -4.11 12.60
C VAL A 191 -18.02 -5.57 12.14
N ARG A 192 -17.54 -6.54 12.93
CA ARG A 192 -17.61 -7.98 12.60
C ARG A 192 -19.04 -8.51 12.51
N GLN A 193 -19.98 -7.87 13.22
CA GLN A 193 -21.41 -8.16 13.12
C GLN A 193 -22.11 -7.40 11.98
N GLY A 194 -21.37 -6.59 11.21
CA GLY A 194 -21.90 -5.81 10.09
C GLY A 194 -22.80 -4.65 10.49
N ARG A 195 -22.77 -4.23 11.77
CA ARG A 195 -23.52 -3.07 12.28
C ARG A 195 -22.81 -1.74 12.02
N LYS A 196 -21.47 -1.80 11.84
CA LYS A 196 -20.62 -0.68 11.43
C LYS A 196 -19.79 -1.08 10.22
N ASN A 197 -19.45 -0.10 9.39
CA ASN A 197 -18.56 -0.32 8.24
C ASN A 197 -17.12 -0.51 8.71
N PRO A 198 -16.36 -1.42 8.09
CA PRO A 198 -14.92 -1.56 8.36
C PRO A 198 -14.17 -0.33 7.86
N ARG A 199 -13.21 0.14 8.66
CA ARG A 199 -12.26 1.18 8.25
C ARG A 199 -10.97 0.51 7.81
N LEU A 200 -10.54 0.79 6.59
CA LEU A 200 -9.36 0.19 5.98
C LEU A 200 -8.32 1.25 5.65
N HIS A 201 -7.08 0.99 6.05
CA HIS A 201 -5.91 1.78 5.68
C HIS A 201 -5.15 1.07 4.55
N LEU A 202 -4.87 1.79 3.47
CA LEU A 202 -4.04 1.29 2.38
C LEU A 202 -2.58 1.60 2.67
N MET A 203 -1.74 0.57 2.65
CA MET A 203 -0.36 0.58 3.11
C MET A 203 0.63 0.34 1.95
N ASP A 204 1.92 0.56 2.25
CA ASP A 204 3.07 0.22 1.39
C ASP A 204 3.06 0.91 0.01
N LEU A 205 2.94 2.22 0.04
CA LEU A 205 2.79 3.10 -1.13
C LEU A 205 4.09 3.39 -1.87
N HIS A 206 5.21 2.82 -1.45
CA HIS A 206 6.54 3.10 -1.99
C HIS A 206 6.72 2.81 -3.49
N ARG A 207 5.81 2.05 -4.09
CA ARG A 207 5.76 1.75 -5.53
C ARG A 207 4.59 2.38 -6.26
N ALA A 208 3.72 3.08 -5.54
CA ALA A 208 2.58 3.76 -6.14
C ALA A 208 3.03 4.75 -7.21
N GLN A 209 2.26 4.86 -8.27
CA GLN A 209 2.55 5.76 -9.39
C GLN A 209 1.28 6.52 -9.77
N HIS A 210 1.44 7.80 -10.02
CA HIS A 210 0.44 8.65 -10.62
C HIS A 210 0.76 8.85 -12.11
N HIS A 211 -0.26 8.80 -12.96
CA HIS A 211 -0.14 8.88 -14.41
C HIS A 211 -0.97 10.05 -14.94
N LEU A 212 -0.65 10.60 -16.10
CA LEU A 212 -1.54 11.54 -16.80
C LEU A 212 -2.86 10.84 -17.17
N GLN A 213 -2.77 9.56 -17.57
CA GLN A 213 -3.89 8.66 -17.80
C GLN A 213 -3.50 7.26 -17.38
N LEU A 214 -4.32 6.61 -16.57
CA LEU A 214 -4.00 5.27 -16.05
C LEU A 214 -3.96 4.24 -17.19
N PRO A 215 -2.79 3.63 -17.47
CA PRO A 215 -2.69 2.63 -18.53
C PRO A 215 -3.49 1.36 -18.16
N LYS A 216 -4.18 0.77 -19.14
CA LYS A 216 -4.93 -0.49 -18.94
C LYS A 216 -4.09 -1.60 -18.28
N ARG A 217 -2.80 -1.68 -18.64
CA ARG A 217 -1.86 -2.65 -18.04
C ARG A 217 -1.65 -2.43 -16.54
N ALA A 218 -1.64 -1.16 -16.09
CA ALA A 218 -1.50 -0.82 -14.67
C ALA A 218 -2.77 -1.19 -13.90
N LEU A 219 -3.95 -0.89 -14.46
CA LEU A 219 -5.25 -1.28 -13.94
C LEU A 219 -5.37 -2.81 -13.79
N VAL A 220 -5.03 -3.56 -14.86
CA VAL A 220 -5.04 -5.04 -14.83
C VAL A 220 -4.03 -5.57 -13.82
N LYS A 221 -2.90 -4.89 -13.62
CA LYS A 221 -1.90 -5.29 -12.63
C LYS A 221 -2.45 -5.20 -11.21
N ASP A 222 -3.06 -4.09 -10.85
CA ASP A 222 -3.58 -3.89 -9.50
C ASP A 222 -4.79 -4.79 -9.21
N LEU A 223 -5.81 -4.77 -10.06
CA LEU A 223 -6.98 -5.62 -9.89
C LEU A 223 -6.64 -7.12 -9.95
N GLY A 224 -5.68 -7.50 -10.80
CA GLY A 224 -5.19 -8.87 -10.90
C GLY A 224 -4.40 -9.33 -9.67
N GLY A 225 -3.62 -8.42 -9.05
CA GLY A 225 -2.93 -8.67 -7.78
C GLY A 225 -3.91 -8.82 -6.62
N LEU A 226 -4.91 -7.94 -6.55
CA LEU A 226 -5.98 -8.03 -5.56
C LEU A 226 -6.74 -9.35 -5.68
N TYR A 227 -7.16 -9.71 -6.90
CA TYR A 227 -7.89 -10.96 -7.13
C TYR A 227 -7.01 -12.19 -6.86
N PHE A 228 -5.73 -12.17 -7.23
CA PHE A 228 -4.77 -13.22 -6.89
C PHE A 228 -4.72 -13.47 -5.38
N SER A 229 -4.58 -12.42 -4.56
CA SER A 229 -4.52 -12.55 -3.10
C SER A 229 -5.85 -12.96 -2.46
N ALA A 230 -6.94 -12.96 -3.24
CA ALA A 230 -8.28 -13.32 -2.79
C ALA A 230 -8.78 -14.68 -3.34
N LEU A 231 -7.95 -15.45 -4.07
CA LEU A 231 -8.40 -16.70 -4.69
C LEU A 231 -8.73 -17.78 -3.66
N ASP A 232 -8.00 -17.84 -2.54
CA ASP A 232 -8.12 -18.92 -1.55
C ASP A 232 -8.95 -18.55 -0.31
N ILE A 233 -9.58 -17.36 -0.28
CA ILE A 233 -10.32 -16.88 0.91
C ILE A 233 -11.83 -17.21 0.89
N GLY A 234 -12.30 -18.07 -0.01
CA GLY A 234 -13.69 -18.49 -0.06
C GLY A 234 -14.66 -17.40 -0.55
N LEU A 235 -14.25 -16.59 -1.55
CA LEU A 235 -15.16 -15.66 -2.22
C LEU A 235 -16.05 -16.42 -3.21
N SER A 236 -17.36 -16.21 -3.12
CA SER A 236 -18.31 -16.71 -4.08
C SER A 236 -18.34 -15.85 -5.37
N ARG A 237 -18.88 -16.41 -6.47
CA ARG A 237 -19.16 -15.63 -7.68
C ARG A 237 -19.97 -14.36 -7.41
N ARG A 238 -20.94 -14.43 -6.47
CA ARG A 238 -21.74 -13.27 -6.07
C ARG A 238 -20.89 -12.19 -5.40
N ASP A 239 -19.85 -12.56 -4.66
CA ASP A 239 -18.94 -11.61 -4.01
C ASP A 239 -18.10 -10.87 -5.05
N LEU A 240 -17.60 -11.55 -6.08
CA LEU A 240 -16.89 -10.92 -7.18
C LEU A 240 -17.78 -9.96 -7.97
N LEU A 241 -19.03 -10.35 -8.24
CA LEU A 241 -20.00 -9.47 -8.91
C LEU A 241 -20.32 -8.24 -8.07
N ARG A 242 -20.42 -8.36 -6.75
CA ARG A 242 -20.56 -7.22 -5.82
C ARG A 242 -19.38 -6.28 -5.88
N PHE A 243 -18.16 -6.83 -5.91
CA PHE A 243 -16.95 -6.02 -6.09
C PHE A 243 -17.00 -5.24 -7.41
N ILE A 244 -17.27 -5.90 -8.53
CA ILE A 244 -17.35 -5.29 -9.86
C ILE A 244 -18.38 -4.15 -9.87
N GLN A 245 -19.57 -4.38 -9.33
CA GLN A 245 -20.64 -3.40 -9.25
C GLN A 245 -20.23 -2.19 -8.39
N ALA A 246 -19.65 -2.43 -7.20
CA ALA A 246 -19.19 -1.36 -6.30
C ALA A 246 -18.01 -0.58 -6.90
N TYR A 247 -17.12 -1.25 -7.60
CA TYR A 247 -15.97 -0.64 -8.28
C TYR A 247 -16.41 0.25 -9.45
N ARG A 248 -17.38 -0.18 -10.27
CA ARG A 248 -17.84 0.60 -11.43
C ARG A 248 -18.96 1.60 -11.12
N GLN A 249 -19.71 1.38 -10.03
CA GLN A 249 -20.90 2.17 -9.69
C GLN A 249 -21.91 2.28 -10.85
N ALA A 250 -22.06 1.21 -11.60
CA ALA A 250 -22.94 1.11 -12.77
C ALA A 250 -23.74 -0.20 -12.72
N PRO A 251 -24.83 -0.33 -13.48
CA PRO A 251 -25.59 -1.57 -13.57
C PRO A 251 -24.70 -2.74 -13.97
N LEU A 252 -24.80 -3.85 -13.24
CA LEU A 252 -23.90 -4.99 -13.39
C LEU A 252 -23.89 -5.55 -14.80
N ARG A 253 -25.06 -5.68 -15.44
CA ARG A 253 -25.21 -6.19 -16.82
C ARG A 253 -24.41 -5.34 -17.81
N GLU A 254 -24.54 -4.03 -17.71
CA GLU A 254 -23.82 -3.07 -18.57
C GLU A 254 -22.30 -3.17 -18.33
N THR A 255 -21.89 -3.19 -17.07
CA THR A 255 -20.49 -3.32 -16.68
C THR A 255 -19.86 -4.60 -17.22
N LEU A 256 -20.55 -5.74 -17.10
CA LEU A 256 -20.03 -7.01 -17.58
C LEU A 256 -19.93 -7.07 -19.10
N GLN A 257 -20.84 -6.39 -19.82
CA GLN A 257 -20.75 -6.29 -21.27
C GLN A 257 -19.63 -5.36 -21.74
N LYS A 258 -19.59 -4.13 -21.24
CA LYS A 258 -18.60 -3.12 -21.65
C LYS A 258 -17.17 -3.49 -21.25
N ASP A 259 -16.98 -4.04 -20.07
CA ASP A 259 -15.67 -4.33 -19.48
C ASP A 259 -15.26 -5.81 -19.53
N ALA A 260 -15.96 -6.64 -20.33
CA ALA A 260 -15.69 -8.07 -20.42
C ALA A 260 -14.20 -8.39 -20.71
N LYS A 261 -13.55 -7.62 -21.58
CA LYS A 261 -12.12 -7.77 -21.90
C LYS A 261 -11.23 -7.44 -20.71
N LEU A 262 -11.60 -6.43 -19.92
CA LEU A 262 -10.86 -6.06 -18.71
C LEU A 262 -10.92 -7.17 -17.66
N TRP A 263 -12.13 -7.63 -17.31
CA TRP A 263 -12.32 -8.63 -16.26
C TRP A 263 -11.68 -9.99 -16.61
N ARG A 264 -11.74 -10.39 -17.89
CA ARG A 264 -11.00 -11.56 -18.38
C ARG A 264 -9.49 -11.38 -18.25
N ALA A 265 -8.95 -10.20 -18.56
CA ALA A 265 -7.52 -9.93 -18.41
C ALA A 265 -7.07 -9.94 -16.93
N VAL A 266 -7.91 -9.42 -16.03
CA VAL A 266 -7.70 -9.45 -14.58
C VAL A 266 -7.65 -10.90 -14.08
N ALA A 267 -8.65 -11.72 -14.42
CA ALA A 267 -8.71 -13.12 -14.03
C ALA A 267 -7.52 -13.91 -14.59
N LYS A 268 -7.22 -13.78 -15.88
CA LYS A 268 -6.07 -14.46 -16.51
C LYS A 268 -4.75 -14.08 -15.81
N ARG A 269 -4.60 -12.81 -15.41
CA ARG A 269 -3.42 -12.36 -14.68
C ARG A 269 -3.33 -13.01 -13.29
N ALA A 270 -4.42 -12.99 -12.53
CA ALA A 270 -4.48 -13.58 -11.19
C ALA A 270 -4.14 -15.07 -11.22
N VAL A 271 -4.77 -15.86 -12.11
CA VAL A 271 -4.53 -17.29 -12.28
C VAL A 271 -3.08 -17.58 -12.70
N ARG A 272 -2.53 -16.77 -13.62
CA ARG A 272 -1.11 -16.92 -14.04
C ARG A 272 -0.17 -16.64 -12.88
N GLN A 273 -0.45 -15.63 -12.07
CA GLN A 273 0.36 -15.30 -10.90
C GLN A 273 0.27 -16.42 -9.87
N TYR A 274 -0.92 -16.95 -9.60
CA TYR A 274 -1.15 -18.05 -8.68
C TYR A 274 -0.37 -19.30 -9.10
N HIS A 275 -0.48 -19.70 -10.38
CA HIS A 275 0.27 -20.83 -10.91
C HIS A 275 1.79 -20.67 -10.77
N ARG A 276 2.30 -19.45 -11.01
CA ARG A 276 3.73 -19.17 -10.88
C ARG A 276 4.22 -19.27 -9.42
N GLU A 277 3.39 -18.87 -8.46
CA GLU A 277 3.77 -18.82 -7.04
C GLU A 277 3.51 -20.12 -6.31
N HIS A 278 2.48 -20.88 -6.70
CA HIS A 278 2.05 -22.12 -6.04
C HIS A 278 2.28 -23.39 -6.86
N GLY A 279 2.73 -23.30 -8.11
CA GLY A 279 2.93 -24.47 -9.00
C GLY A 279 1.64 -25.17 -9.45
N LYS A 280 0.46 -24.71 -9.04
CA LYS A 280 -0.85 -25.29 -9.33
C LYS A 280 -1.86 -24.23 -9.76
N ARG A 281 -2.99 -24.67 -10.33
CA ARG A 281 -4.13 -23.76 -10.59
C ARG A 281 -4.97 -23.61 -9.32
N PRO A 282 -5.61 -22.42 -9.12
CA PRO A 282 -6.57 -22.26 -8.02
C PRO A 282 -7.74 -23.22 -8.20
N ALA A 283 -8.32 -23.72 -7.09
CA ALA A 283 -9.42 -24.67 -7.10
C ALA A 283 -10.70 -24.12 -7.77
N GLU A 284 -10.95 -22.81 -7.62
CA GLU A 284 -12.06 -22.10 -8.25
C GLU A 284 -11.57 -20.81 -8.90
N ALA A 285 -11.20 -20.84 -10.18
CA ALA A 285 -11.08 -19.64 -10.99
C ALA A 285 -12.45 -19.32 -11.62
N ILE A 286 -13.21 -18.41 -11.05
CA ILE A 286 -14.61 -18.10 -11.43
C ILE A 286 -14.72 -17.45 -12.81
N TYR A 287 -13.61 -17.12 -13.47
CA TYR A 287 -13.52 -16.58 -14.82
C TYR A 287 -12.43 -17.31 -15.62
N GLY A 288 -12.68 -18.56 -15.93
CA GLY A 288 -11.96 -19.32 -16.94
C GLY A 288 -12.83 -19.52 -18.16
#